data_0cce61feac62db6b642aa3a2e35a73d4
#
_entry.id   0cce61feac62db6b642aa3a2e35a73d4
#
_cell.length_a   1.000
_cell.length_b   1.000
_cell.length_c   1.000
_cell.angle_alpha   90.00
_cell.angle_beta   90.00
_cell.angle_gamma   90.00
#
_symmetry.space_group_name_H-M   'P 1'
#
loop_
_entity.id
_entity.type
_entity.pdbx_description
1 polymer ?
#
loop_
_entity_poly.entity_id
_entity_poly.type
_entity_poly.pdbx_seq_one_letter_code
_entity_poly.pdbx_strand_id
1 'polypeptide(L)'
;MQADEERKSAGTLSVSLLCQNTEDATEEDITPEMLEPLVRYCLKDVLLHSDDGKLYAFAWNRTDAFELAESKTDLIIGSDVRFDILEYTSQETTDPDPVMAMNKFVKELYPECIVVGLDRMEEMTEASRETPVIYCRLNSMEKVEETNTVVWMDGKLAIHILCPDTDMRLKMAAAITNAMSLDGEVTMLD
;
A
#
# COMPACT_ATOMS: atom_id res chain seq x y z
N MET A 1 1.73 -7.96 -17.82
CA MET A 1 1.97 -8.20 -16.39
C MET A 1 3.42 -7.83 -16.09
N GLN A 2 3.67 -6.55 -15.86
CA GLN A 2 4.99 -5.95 -15.60
C GLN A 2 4.86 -5.03 -14.36
N ALA A 3 4.32 -5.57 -13.26
CA ALA A 3 4.03 -4.78 -12.06
C ALA A 3 5.03 -5.00 -10.90
N ASP A 4 6.03 -5.87 -11.05
CA ASP A 4 6.84 -6.31 -9.91
C ASP A 4 8.22 -5.66 -9.78
N GLU A 5 8.71 -4.90 -10.77
CA GLU A 5 10.05 -4.30 -10.68
C GLU A 5 10.10 -2.93 -9.97
N GLU A 6 8.96 -2.30 -9.70
CA GLU A 6 8.90 -0.94 -9.13
C GLU A 6 8.59 -0.88 -7.62
N ARG A 7 8.24 -2.00 -7.00
CA ARG A 7 8.03 -2.05 -5.54
C ARG A 7 9.37 -2.25 -4.84
N LYS A 8 10.05 -1.17 -4.50
CA LYS A 8 11.17 -1.26 -3.57
C LYS A 8 10.64 -1.64 -2.19
N SER A 9 10.80 -2.90 -1.81
CA SER A 9 10.59 -3.33 -0.44
C SER A 9 11.65 -2.67 0.43
N ALA A 10 11.23 -1.90 1.44
CA ALA A 10 12.12 -1.33 2.44
C ALA A 10 12.60 -2.40 3.44
N GLY A 11 11.99 -3.58 3.41
CA GLY A 11 12.31 -4.69 4.29
C GLY A 11 11.19 -5.72 4.36
N THR A 12 11.32 -6.64 5.30
CA THR A 12 10.31 -7.66 5.59
C THR A 12 9.95 -7.63 7.06
N LEU A 13 8.66 -7.63 7.36
CA LEU A 13 8.11 -7.86 8.70
C LEU A 13 7.71 -9.34 8.81
N SER A 14 8.18 -10.03 9.85
CA SER A 14 7.72 -11.38 10.19
C SER A 14 7.01 -11.34 11.54
N VAL A 15 5.79 -11.87 11.57
CA VAL A 15 5.00 -12.06 12.79
C VAL A 15 4.89 -13.55 13.06
N SER A 16 5.55 -14.01 14.13
CA SER A 16 5.53 -15.41 14.53
C SER A 16 4.34 -15.67 15.46
N LEU A 17 3.46 -16.55 15.05
CA LEU A 17 2.33 -17.05 15.82
C LEU A 17 2.73 -18.39 16.43
N LEU A 18 2.70 -18.48 17.75
CA LEU A 18 3.11 -19.68 18.48
C LEU A 18 1.95 -20.17 19.35
N CYS A 19 1.55 -21.42 19.17
CA CYS A 19 0.54 -22.06 19.97
C CYS A 19 1.10 -23.38 20.55
N GLN A 20 0.81 -23.64 21.81
CA GLN A 20 1.17 -24.89 22.43
C GLN A 20 0.12 -25.92 22.05
N ASN A 21 0.55 -27.04 21.46
CA ASN A 21 -0.30 -28.19 21.19
C ASN A 21 -0.09 -29.22 22.28
N THR A 22 -1.06 -29.37 23.17
CA THR A 22 -1.05 -30.36 24.24
C THR A 22 -1.76 -31.63 23.82
N GLU A 23 -1.46 -32.78 24.44
CA GLU A 23 -2.16 -34.06 24.16
C GLU A 23 -3.68 -33.97 24.40
N ASP A 24 -4.12 -33.01 25.23
CA ASP A 24 -5.52 -32.75 25.57
C ASP A 24 -6.15 -31.62 24.72
N ALA A 25 -5.51 -31.24 23.59
CA ALA A 25 -6.01 -30.18 22.72
C ALA A 25 -7.43 -30.49 22.21
N THR A 26 -8.33 -29.54 22.36
CA THR A 26 -9.73 -29.62 21.96
C THR A 26 -9.95 -28.78 20.68
N GLU A 27 -11.11 -28.94 20.02
CA GLU A 27 -11.49 -28.12 18.86
C GLU A 27 -11.65 -26.61 19.22
N GLU A 28 -11.67 -26.27 20.51
CA GLU A 28 -11.78 -24.88 20.99
C GLU A 28 -10.40 -24.21 21.18
N ASP A 29 -9.29 -24.96 21.09
CA ASP A 29 -7.96 -24.43 21.29
C ASP A 29 -7.53 -23.54 20.11
N ILE A 30 -6.92 -22.41 20.46
CA ILE A 30 -6.46 -21.44 19.47
C ILE A 30 -5.26 -22.00 18.70
N THR A 31 -5.36 -22.02 17.37
CA THR A 31 -4.27 -22.45 16.49
C THR A 31 -3.69 -21.28 15.69
N PRO A 32 -2.45 -21.40 15.18
CA PRO A 32 -1.85 -20.37 14.33
C PRO A 32 -2.71 -20.03 13.09
N GLU A 33 -3.37 -21.03 12.53
CA GLU A 33 -4.26 -20.87 11.36
C GLU A 33 -5.49 -20.03 11.67
N MET A 34 -5.98 -20.06 12.93
CA MET A 34 -7.09 -19.21 13.37
C MET A 34 -6.65 -17.77 13.60
N LEU A 35 -5.39 -17.53 13.97
CA LEU A 35 -4.83 -16.20 14.23
C LEU A 35 -4.32 -15.51 12.95
N GLU A 36 -3.83 -16.27 11.96
CA GLU A 36 -3.29 -15.72 10.71
C GLU A 36 -4.24 -14.72 10.02
N PRO A 37 -5.54 -15.02 9.80
CA PRO A 37 -6.45 -14.09 9.16
C PRO A 37 -6.59 -12.76 9.92
N LEU A 38 -6.51 -12.79 11.25
CA LEU A 38 -6.58 -11.61 12.10
C LEU A 38 -5.33 -10.73 11.93
N VAL A 39 -4.14 -11.35 11.93
CA VAL A 39 -2.87 -10.64 11.69
C VAL A 39 -2.86 -10.01 10.30
N ARG A 40 -3.29 -10.78 9.30
CA ARG A 40 -3.40 -10.26 7.92
C ARG A 40 -4.39 -9.11 7.83
N TYR A 41 -5.55 -9.23 8.48
CA TYR A 41 -6.54 -8.15 8.52
C TYR A 41 -6.00 -6.88 9.20
N CYS A 42 -5.21 -7.04 10.28
CA CYS A 42 -4.66 -5.92 11.02
C CYS A 42 -3.56 -5.16 10.26
N LEU A 43 -2.79 -5.84 9.40
CA LEU A 43 -1.59 -5.26 8.79
C LEU A 43 -1.74 -5.02 7.27
N LYS A 44 -2.50 -5.87 6.58
CA LYS A 44 -2.64 -5.77 5.13
C LYS A 44 -3.30 -4.45 4.72
N ASP A 45 -2.67 -3.76 3.78
CA ASP A 45 -3.17 -2.52 3.17
C ASP A 45 -3.46 -1.37 4.17
N VAL A 46 -2.87 -1.45 5.37
CA VAL A 46 -2.91 -0.37 6.38
C VAL A 46 -1.72 0.54 6.19
N LEU A 47 -1.96 1.86 6.19
CA LEU A 47 -0.91 2.86 6.17
C LEU A 47 -0.50 3.20 7.60
N LEU A 48 0.78 3.06 7.90
CA LEU A 48 1.37 3.40 9.18
C LEU A 48 2.46 4.45 9.00
N HIS A 49 2.63 5.34 9.95
CA HIS A 49 3.77 6.24 9.97
C HIS A 49 4.73 5.89 11.11
N SER A 50 6.00 6.14 10.86
CA SER A 50 7.05 6.05 11.87
C SER A 50 7.24 7.40 12.57
N ASP A 51 7.95 7.39 13.70
CA ASP A 51 8.24 8.60 14.49
C ASP A 51 9.04 9.65 13.69
N ASP A 52 9.77 9.24 12.63
CA ASP A 52 10.49 10.14 11.72
C ASP A 52 9.61 10.66 10.56
N GLY A 53 8.31 10.38 10.59
CA GLY A 53 7.34 10.91 9.64
C GLY A 53 7.29 10.18 8.29
N LYS A 54 7.91 9.01 8.17
CA LYS A 54 7.82 8.18 6.96
C LYS A 54 6.56 7.34 6.98
N LEU A 55 6.01 7.10 5.80
CA LEU A 55 4.81 6.31 5.60
C LEU A 55 5.16 4.91 5.10
N TYR A 56 4.54 3.91 5.69
CA TYR A 56 4.73 2.51 5.34
C TYR A 56 3.40 1.79 5.19
N ALA A 57 3.35 0.83 4.26
CA ALA A 57 2.28 -0.17 4.19
C ALA A 57 2.88 -1.57 4.17
N PHE A 58 2.09 -2.55 4.57
CA PHE A 58 2.50 -3.95 4.62
C PHE A 58 1.71 -4.76 3.60
N ALA A 59 2.41 -5.35 2.63
CA ALA A 59 1.83 -6.28 1.69
C ALA A 59 2.11 -7.71 2.16
N TRP A 60 1.05 -8.50 2.37
CA TRP A 60 1.23 -9.91 2.70
C TRP A 60 1.98 -10.64 1.57
N ASN A 61 3.04 -11.34 1.94
CA ASN A 61 3.89 -12.10 1.03
C ASN A 61 3.55 -13.58 1.11
N ARG A 62 3.77 -14.21 2.29
CA ARG A 62 3.52 -15.63 2.52
C ARG A 62 3.36 -15.94 4.00
N THR A 63 2.90 -17.16 4.27
CA THR A 63 2.90 -17.75 5.60
C THR A 63 3.64 -19.08 5.56
N ASP A 64 4.60 -19.27 6.44
CA ASP A 64 5.39 -20.49 6.57
C ASP A 64 5.04 -21.17 7.90
N ALA A 65 4.44 -22.35 7.86
CA ALA A 65 4.15 -23.14 9.06
C ALA A 65 5.41 -23.86 9.55
N PHE A 66 5.56 -24.02 10.86
CA PHE A 66 6.64 -24.76 11.47
C PHE A 66 6.21 -25.43 12.76
N GLU A 67 6.99 -26.44 13.19
CA GLU A 67 6.80 -27.16 14.44
C GLU A 67 8.10 -27.12 15.25
N LEU A 68 7.99 -26.83 16.54
CA LEU A 68 9.09 -26.89 17.50
C LEU A 68 8.78 -27.92 18.56
N ALA A 69 9.58 -28.97 18.67
CA ALA A 69 9.47 -29.96 19.73
C ALA A 69 10.36 -29.55 20.91
N GLU A 70 9.77 -29.08 22.01
CA GLU A 70 10.51 -28.79 23.24
C GLU A 70 10.71 -30.06 24.10
N SER A 71 9.75 -31.00 24.04
CA SER A 71 9.85 -32.30 24.70
C SER A 71 9.02 -33.35 23.98
N LYS A 72 9.01 -34.60 24.50
CA LYS A 72 8.18 -35.66 23.88
C LYS A 72 6.67 -35.43 24.06
N THR A 73 6.29 -34.53 24.94
CA THR A 73 4.89 -34.24 25.32
C THR A 73 4.45 -32.84 24.98
N ASP A 74 5.38 -31.91 24.71
CA ASP A 74 5.05 -30.51 24.45
C ASP A 74 5.51 -30.16 23.02
N LEU A 75 4.57 -30.06 22.11
CA LEU A 75 4.77 -29.61 20.76
C LEU A 75 4.28 -28.16 20.64
N ILE A 76 5.15 -27.27 20.22
CA ILE A 76 4.79 -25.91 19.82
C ILE A 76 4.59 -25.91 18.31
N ILE A 77 3.38 -25.59 17.87
CA ILE A 77 3.06 -25.34 16.48
C ILE A 77 3.09 -23.83 16.22
N GLY A 78 3.59 -23.45 15.06
CA GLY A 78 3.71 -22.04 14.75
C GLY A 78 3.59 -21.74 13.28
N SER A 79 3.38 -20.46 13.00
CA SER A 79 3.38 -19.91 11.65
C SER A 79 4.08 -18.56 11.63
N ASP A 80 4.98 -18.37 10.67
CA ASP A 80 5.57 -17.08 10.35
C ASP A 80 4.78 -16.40 9.25
N VAL A 81 4.02 -15.37 9.60
CA VAL A 81 3.28 -14.53 8.65
C VAL A 81 4.20 -13.41 8.18
N ARG A 82 4.56 -13.41 6.90
CA ARG A 82 5.54 -12.46 6.33
C ARG A 82 4.88 -11.42 5.46
N PHE A 83 5.32 -10.17 5.64
CA PHE A 83 4.88 -9.01 4.89
C PHE A 83 6.08 -8.30 4.29
N ASP A 84 5.96 -7.85 3.05
CA ASP A 84 6.88 -6.89 2.44
C ASP A 84 6.51 -5.50 2.95
N ILE A 85 7.52 -4.73 3.37
CA ILE A 85 7.36 -3.35 3.82
C ILE A 85 7.50 -2.45 2.60
N LEU A 86 6.45 -1.70 2.29
CA LEU A 86 6.42 -0.70 1.23
C LEU A 86 6.59 0.67 1.86
N GLU A 87 7.61 1.40 1.46
CA GLU A 87 7.84 2.78 1.91
C GLU A 87 7.28 3.76 0.87
N TYR A 88 6.48 4.72 1.36
CA TYR A 88 5.97 5.83 0.56
C TYR A 88 6.74 7.09 0.92
N THR A 89 7.71 7.41 0.10
CA THR A 89 8.54 8.60 0.29
C THR A 89 7.84 9.83 -0.26
N SER A 90 7.98 10.98 0.43
CA SER A 90 7.64 12.26 -0.16
C SER A 90 8.50 12.48 -1.41
N GLN A 91 7.88 13.00 -2.48
CA GLN A 91 8.60 13.32 -3.71
C GLN A 91 9.01 14.78 -3.72
N GLU A 92 10.13 15.06 -4.39
CA GLU A 92 10.51 16.44 -4.67
C GLU A 92 9.47 17.03 -5.63
N THR A 93 9.04 18.26 -5.33
CA THR A 93 8.15 19.03 -6.19
C THR A 93 8.93 19.54 -7.40
N THR A 94 8.30 19.51 -8.56
CA THR A 94 8.80 20.09 -9.81
C THR A 94 7.90 21.25 -10.23
N ASP A 95 8.35 22.07 -11.15
CA ASP A 95 7.54 23.15 -11.73
C ASP A 95 7.57 23.00 -13.27
N PRO A 96 6.46 22.63 -13.91
CA PRO A 96 5.16 22.20 -13.35
C PRO A 96 5.23 20.85 -12.62
N ASP A 97 4.31 20.62 -11.66
CA ASP A 97 4.30 19.42 -10.82
C ASP A 97 3.18 18.44 -11.22
N PRO A 98 3.50 17.37 -11.97
CA PRO A 98 2.51 16.40 -12.42
C PRO A 98 1.96 15.54 -11.26
N VAL A 99 2.71 15.35 -10.17
CA VAL A 99 2.23 14.60 -9.00
C VAL A 99 1.18 15.41 -8.26
N MET A 100 1.43 16.70 -8.04
CA MET A 100 0.45 17.59 -7.39
C MET A 100 -0.82 17.73 -8.23
N ALA A 101 -0.68 17.85 -9.56
CA ALA A 101 -1.83 17.91 -10.46
C ALA A 101 -2.67 16.62 -10.38
N MET A 102 -2.02 15.46 -10.37
CA MET A 102 -2.71 14.17 -10.23
C MET A 102 -3.36 14.01 -8.86
N ASN A 103 -2.69 14.44 -7.80
CA ASN A 103 -3.25 14.42 -6.44
C ASN A 103 -4.53 15.26 -6.37
N LYS A 104 -4.54 16.48 -6.93
CA LYS A 104 -5.73 17.35 -7.00
C LYS A 104 -6.85 16.67 -7.81
N PHE A 105 -6.54 16.13 -8.98
CA PHE A 105 -7.49 15.42 -9.84
C PHE A 105 -8.15 14.24 -9.13
N VAL A 106 -7.36 13.39 -8.48
CA VAL A 106 -7.88 12.24 -7.76
C VAL A 106 -8.71 12.67 -6.54
N LYS A 107 -8.30 13.72 -5.84
CA LYS A 107 -9.05 14.28 -4.70
C LYS A 107 -10.40 14.86 -5.11
N GLU A 108 -10.49 15.49 -6.28
CA GLU A 108 -11.77 15.96 -6.84
C GLU A 108 -12.70 14.79 -7.20
N LEU A 109 -12.14 13.70 -7.74
CA LEU A 109 -12.89 12.52 -8.10
C LEU A 109 -13.35 11.72 -6.86
N TYR A 110 -12.54 11.71 -5.80
CA TYR A 110 -12.78 10.99 -4.54
C TYR A 110 -12.49 11.88 -3.32
N PRO A 111 -13.39 12.83 -2.99
CA PRO A 111 -13.17 13.77 -1.88
C PRO A 111 -12.99 13.09 -0.51
N GLU A 112 -13.59 11.92 -0.33
CA GLU A 112 -13.54 11.12 0.91
C GLU A 112 -12.22 10.38 1.10
N CYS A 113 -11.46 10.14 0.03
CA CYS A 113 -10.19 9.43 0.11
C CYS A 113 -9.10 10.33 0.67
N ILE A 114 -8.13 9.71 1.33
CA ILE A 114 -6.90 10.37 1.75
C ILE A 114 -5.90 10.34 0.59
N VAL A 115 -5.39 11.50 0.20
CA VAL A 115 -4.37 11.63 -0.84
C VAL A 115 -3.06 12.06 -0.21
N VAL A 116 -2.07 11.19 -0.26
CA VAL A 116 -0.73 11.47 0.28
C VAL A 116 -0.10 12.66 -0.45
N GLY A 117 0.32 13.65 0.33
CA GLY A 117 0.89 14.90 -0.20
C GLY A 117 -0.11 16.07 -0.31
N LEU A 118 -1.42 15.81 -0.17
CA LEU A 118 -2.46 16.85 -0.03
C LEU A 118 -3.03 16.92 1.38
N ASP A 119 -3.39 15.75 1.92
CA ASP A 119 -4.03 15.65 3.23
C ASP A 119 -2.98 15.64 4.36
N ARG A 120 -3.42 15.98 5.57
CA ARG A 120 -2.52 16.04 6.73
C ARG A 120 -2.14 14.64 7.21
N MET A 121 -0.94 14.51 7.79
CA MET A 121 -0.42 13.24 8.29
C MET A 121 -1.28 12.63 9.40
N GLU A 122 -1.80 13.44 10.31
CA GLU A 122 -2.66 12.99 11.41
C GLU A 122 -3.96 12.39 10.89
N GLU A 123 -4.53 12.98 9.85
CA GLU A 123 -5.75 12.48 9.19
C GLU A 123 -5.49 11.13 8.52
N MET A 124 -4.29 10.93 7.94
CA MET A 124 -3.92 9.68 7.28
C MET A 124 -3.82 8.50 8.24
N THR A 125 -3.39 8.71 9.47
CA THR A 125 -3.17 7.62 10.44
C THR A 125 -4.48 7.06 10.98
N GLU A 126 -5.46 7.92 11.25
CA GLU A 126 -6.74 7.49 11.84
C GLU A 126 -7.67 6.86 10.81
N ALA A 127 -7.67 7.38 9.57
CA ALA A 127 -8.62 7.00 8.53
C ALA A 127 -8.21 5.76 7.70
N SER A 128 -6.93 5.34 7.75
CA SER A 128 -6.37 4.36 6.82
C SER A 128 -7.01 2.97 6.83
N ARG A 129 -7.78 2.60 7.86
CA ARG A 129 -8.49 1.31 7.93
C ARG A 129 -9.85 1.32 7.24
N GLU A 130 -10.55 2.45 7.25
CA GLU A 130 -11.91 2.57 6.73
C GLU A 130 -11.94 3.39 5.43
N THR A 131 -10.96 4.25 5.24
CA THR A 131 -10.89 5.18 4.12
C THR A 131 -9.76 4.79 3.18
N PRO A 132 -10.00 4.66 1.87
CA PRO A 132 -8.94 4.41 0.90
C PRO A 132 -7.89 5.52 0.91
N VAL A 133 -6.63 5.12 0.79
CA VAL A 133 -5.49 6.02 0.69
C VAL A 133 -4.91 5.93 -0.72
N ILE A 134 -4.62 7.07 -1.32
CA ILE A 134 -4.06 7.17 -2.66
C ILE A 134 -2.71 7.86 -2.59
N TYR A 135 -1.73 7.27 -3.26
CA TYR A 135 -0.39 7.80 -3.39
C TYR A 135 -0.01 7.85 -4.87
N CYS A 136 0.30 9.04 -5.36
CA CYS A 136 0.77 9.26 -6.72
C CYS A 136 2.28 9.43 -6.72
N ARG A 137 2.94 8.85 -7.73
CA ARG A 137 4.39 8.90 -7.88
C ARG A 137 4.77 9.11 -9.34
N LEU A 138 5.68 10.03 -9.60
CA LEU A 138 6.34 10.18 -10.89
C LEU A 138 7.50 9.19 -10.99
N ASN A 139 7.41 8.24 -11.92
CA ASN A 139 8.45 7.23 -12.12
C ASN A 139 9.52 7.71 -13.11
N SER A 140 9.10 8.40 -14.17
CA SER A 140 10.02 8.99 -15.14
C SER A 140 9.39 10.17 -15.84
N MET A 141 10.22 11.11 -16.28
CA MET A 141 9.86 12.21 -17.17
C MET A 141 11.00 12.45 -18.14
N GLU A 142 10.70 12.39 -19.43
CA GLU A 142 11.70 12.53 -20.49
C GLU A 142 11.23 13.58 -21.51
N LYS A 143 12.17 14.42 -21.95
CA LYS A 143 11.88 15.38 -23.01
C LYS A 143 11.80 14.66 -24.35
N VAL A 144 10.68 14.81 -25.06
CA VAL A 144 10.44 14.21 -26.36
C VAL A 144 10.76 15.19 -27.47
N GLU A 145 10.26 16.42 -27.38
CA GLU A 145 10.43 17.45 -28.40
C GLU A 145 10.51 18.84 -27.76
N GLU A 146 11.16 19.76 -28.44
CA GLU A 146 11.29 21.15 -28.03
C GLU A 146 11.18 22.08 -29.22
N THR A 147 10.40 23.14 -29.04
CA THR A 147 10.38 24.31 -29.91
C THR A 147 10.84 25.53 -29.15
N ASN A 148 10.92 26.69 -29.77
CA ASN A 148 11.31 27.93 -29.10
C ASN A 148 10.35 28.35 -27.95
N THR A 149 9.14 27.81 -27.91
CA THR A 149 8.08 28.22 -26.97
C THR A 149 7.42 27.06 -26.25
N VAL A 150 7.65 25.82 -26.68
CA VAL A 150 6.98 24.63 -26.11
C VAL A 150 7.98 23.50 -25.96
N VAL A 151 7.93 22.84 -24.82
CA VAL A 151 8.65 21.59 -24.55
C VAL A 151 7.63 20.48 -24.36
N TRP A 152 7.77 19.41 -25.12
CA TRP A 152 6.96 18.21 -24.99
C TRP A 152 7.70 17.19 -24.13
N MET A 153 7.01 16.70 -23.09
CA MET A 153 7.56 15.71 -22.17
C MET A 153 6.68 14.49 -22.13
N ASP A 154 7.29 13.32 -22.09
CA ASP A 154 6.63 12.05 -21.82
C ASP A 154 6.87 11.68 -20.37
N GLY A 155 5.82 11.41 -19.62
CA GLY A 155 5.86 11.13 -18.17
C GLY A 155 5.11 9.86 -17.82
N LYS A 156 5.68 9.07 -16.90
CA LYS A 156 5.04 7.89 -16.33
C LYS A 156 4.70 8.16 -14.87
N LEU A 157 3.40 8.23 -14.58
CA LEU A 157 2.84 8.34 -13.24
C LEU A 157 2.30 6.99 -12.79
N ALA A 158 2.65 6.57 -11.58
CA ALA A 158 2.04 5.43 -10.89
C ALA A 158 1.07 5.95 -9.84
N ILE A 159 -0.13 5.36 -9.80
CA ILE A 159 -1.14 5.63 -8.77
C ILE A 159 -1.31 4.37 -7.94
N HIS A 160 -0.97 4.44 -6.66
CA HIS A 160 -1.12 3.36 -5.71
C HIS A 160 -2.40 3.59 -4.90
N ILE A 161 -3.28 2.59 -4.87
CA ILE A 161 -4.53 2.62 -4.12
C ILE A 161 -4.43 1.60 -3.00
N LEU A 162 -4.34 2.10 -1.76
CA LEU A 162 -4.38 1.29 -0.56
C LEU A 162 -5.82 1.24 -0.07
N CYS A 163 -6.45 0.10 -0.23
CA CYS A 163 -7.82 -0.13 0.19
C CYS A 163 -7.95 -1.60 0.60
N PRO A 164 -8.41 -1.90 1.83
CA PRO A 164 -8.60 -3.28 2.30
C PRO A 164 -9.65 -4.04 1.45
N ASP A 165 -10.67 -3.33 0.97
CA ASP A 165 -11.68 -3.89 0.08
C ASP A 165 -11.17 -3.98 -1.36
N THR A 166 -11.01 -5.22 -1.83
CA THR A 166 -10.49 -5.50 -3.18
C THR A 166 -11.45 -5.03 -4.28
N ASP A 167 -12.76 -5.17 -4.09
CA ASP A 167 -13.75 -4.76 -5.10
C ASP A 167 -13.79 -3.23 -5.22
N MET A 168 -13.74 -2.53 -4.09
CA MET A 168 -13.65 -1.08 -4.06
C MET A 168 -12.38 -0.59 -4.74
N ARG A 169 -11.24 -1.20 -4.42
CA ARG A 169 -9.94 -0.86 -5.03
C ARG A 169 -9.95 -1.01 -6.56
N LEU A 170 -10.51 -2.11 -7.08
CA LEU A 170 -10.62 -2.34 -8.53
C LEU A 170 -11.57 -1.34 -9.20
N LYS A 171 -12.70 -1.01 -8.56
CA LYS A 171 -13.63 0.01 -9.06
C LYS A 171 -12.99 1.40 -9.13
N MET A 172 -12.24 1.78 -8.09
CA MET A 172 -11.51 3.04 -8.06
C MET A 172 -10.46 3.11 -9.17
N ALA A 173 -9.64 2.05 -9.32
CA ALA A 173 -8.64 2.00 -10.39
C ALA A 173 -9.27 2.14 -11.78
N ALA A 174 -10.37 1.44 -12.03
CA ALA A 174 -11.10 1.54 -13.31
C ALA A 174 -11.68 2.94 -13.51
N ALA A 175 -12.27 3.55 -12.47
CA ALA A 175 -12.88 4.87 -12.56
C ALA A 175 -11.84 5.98 -12.82
N ILE A 176 -10.70 5.95 -12.12
CA ILE A 176 -9.59 6.88 -12.35
C ILE A 176 -9.06 6.75 -13.78
N THR A 177 -8.83 5.51 -14.25
CA THR A 177 -8.37 5.26 -15.62
C THR A 177 -9.37 5.76 -16.65
N ASN A 178 -10.65 5.52 -16.45
CA ASN A 178 -11.71 5.99 -17.36
C ASN A 178 -11.83 7.51 -17.38
N ALA A 179 -11.79 8.17 -16.20
CA ALA A 179 -11.84 9.61 -16.11
C ALA A 179 -10.66 10.26 -16.87
N MET A 180 -9.44 9.77 -16.62
CA MET A 180 -8.25 10.24 -17.36
C MET A 180 -8.36 10.03 -18.88
N SER A 181 -8.98 8.92 -19.31
CA SER A 181 -9.14 8.62 -20.74
C SER A 181 -10.21 9.49 -21.40
N LEU A 182 -11.21 9.95 -20.66
CA LEU A 182 -12.32 10.78 -21.18
C LEU A 182 -11.96 12.26 -21.18
N ASP A 183 -11.36 12.74 -20.10
CA ASP A 183 -11.02 14.16 -19.96
C ASP A 183 -9.75 14.51 -20.74
N GLY A 184 -8.85 13.54 -20.94
CA GLY A 184 -7.67 13.65 -21.78
C GLY A 184 -6.61 14.66 -21.30
N GLU A 185 -6.96 15.51 -20.33
CA GLU A 185 -6.10 16.57 -19.83
C GLU A 185 -6.22 16.72 -18.32
N VAL A 186 -5.10 16.85 -17.63
CA VAL A 186 -5.02 17.26 -16.23
C VAL A 186 -4.21 18.56 -16.17
N THR A 187 -4.84 19.62 -15.65
CA THR A 187 -4.19 20.92 -15.55
C THR A 187 -3.10 20.90 -14.48
N MET A 188 -1.88 21.25 -14.85
CA MET A 188 -0.73 21.35 -13.94
C MET A 188 -0.46 22.78 -13.42
N LEU A 189 -1.36 23.71 -13.72
CA LEU A 189 -1.23 25.10 -13.25
C LEU A 189 -1.86 25.28 -11.87
N ASP A 190 -1.28 26.13 -11.05
CA ASP A 190 -1.76 26.55 -9.72
C ASP A 190 -3.07 27.34 -9.80
#